data_461f8d6b926f002bef0257a039d9eda3
#
_entry.id   461f8d6b926f002bef0257a039d9eda3
#
_cell.length_a   1.000
_cell.length_b   1.000
_cell.length_c   1.000
_cell.angle_alpha   90.00
_cell.angle_beta   90.00
_cell.angle_gamma   90.00
#
_symmetry.space_group_name_H-M   'P 1'
#
loop_
_entity.id
_entity.type
_entity.pdbx_description
1 polymer ?
#
loop_
_entity_poly.entity_id
_entity_poly.type
_entity_poly.pdbx_seq_one_letter_code
_entity_poly.pdbx_strand_id
1 'polypeptide(L)'
;MHTEGIEERMNAEGAPQWFIRSECRGCGLTVGVDVPEGQADGLVDRLVWTDDALHRLDRMPPYVAVLVREDVEHDIRRHGQRVVTLDTLLRPQIGERIEWDAEAEGRLKRVPAPVRAMARIELERTAADRGLSRVSVSLMEEVKATYFGMGAQKA
;
A
#
# COMPACT_ATOMS: atom_id res chain seq x y z
N MET A 1 14.44 -15.10 15.96
CA MET A 1 14.74 -13.67 15.73
C MET A 1 13.48 -13.00 15.22
N HIS A 2 13.14 -11.88 15.79
CA HIS A 2 11.98 -11.06 15.36
C HIS A 2 12.49 -9.79 14.71
N THR A 3 12.05 -9.51 13.49
CA THR A 3 12.47 -8.30 12.78
C THR A 3 11.81 -7.07 13.39
N GLU A 4 12.61 -6.12 13.86
CA GLU A 4 12.15 -4.87 14.45
C GLU A 4 11.98 -3.76 13.41
N GLY A 5 12.92 -3.66 12.49
CA GLY A 5 12.91 -2.63 11.46
C GLY A 5 13.95 -2.85 10.39
N ILE A 6 13.80 -2.11 9.31
CA ILE A 6 14.72 -2.09 8.17
C ILE A 6 15.02 -0.64 7.83
N GLU A 7 16.30 -0.30 7.72
CA GLU A 7 16.78 0.99 7.29
C GLU A 7 17.36 0.87 5.88
N GLU A 8 16.89 1.71 4.98
CA GLU A 8 17.43 1.81 3.62
C GLU A 8 18.72 2.62 3.66
N ARG A 9 19.81 2.07 3.15
CA ARG A 9 21.15 2.67 3.17
C ARG A 9 21.81 2.58 1.81
N MET A 10 22.87 3.34 1.63
CA MET A 10 23.81 3.16 0.52
C MET A 10 25.12 2.59 1.08
N ASN A 11 25.68 1.61 0.39
CA ASN A 11 26.99 1.10 0.72
C ASN A 11 28.11 2.06 0.31
N ALA A 12 29.36 1.74 0.63
CA ALA A 12 30.52 2.57 0.29
C ALA A 12 30.72 2.78 -1.22
N GLU A 13 30.15 1.91 -2.03
CA GLU A 13 30.22 1.94 -3.49
C GLU A 13 29.03 2.68 -4.13
N GLY A 14 28.08 3.18 -3.30
CA GLY A 14 26.88 3.87 -3.76
C GLY A 14 25.76 2.94 -4.24
N ALA A 15 25.82 1.65 -3.91
CA ALA A 15 24.75 0.71 -4.19
C ALA A 15 23.73 0.63 -3.05
N PRO A 16 22.43 0.46 -3.34
CA PRO A 16 21.41 0.34 -2.31
C PRO A 16 21.58 -0.95 -1.50
N GLN A 17 21.51 -0.82 -0.19
CA GLN A 17 21.50 -1.94 0.74
C GLN A 17 20.54 -1.67 1.88
N TRP A 18 20.13 -2.71 2.57
CA TRP A 18 19.21 -2.64 3.70
C TRP A 18 19.86 -3.14 4.97
N PHE A 19 19.73 -2.35 6.04
CA PHE A 19 20.16 -2.74 7.37
C PHE A 19 18.97 -3.28 8.15
N ILE A 20 18.96 -4.59 8.37
CA ILE A 20 17.88 -5.29 9.08
C ILE A 20 18.24 -5.38 10.55
N ARG A 21 17.36 -4.86 11.42
CA ARG A 21 17.45 -5.01 12.87
C ARG A 21 16.51 -6.11 13.32
N SER A 22 17.03 -7.06 14.06
CA SER A 22 16.27 -8.17 14.61
C SER A 22 16.60 -8.40 16.07
N GLU A 23 15.59 -8.76 16.87
CA GLU A 23 15.74 -9.08 18.29
C GLU A 23 15.40 -10.56 18.58
N CYS A 24 16.13 -11.16 19.46
CA CYS A 24 15.80 -12.48 19.99
C CYS A 24 14.82 -12.34 21.16
N ARG A 25 13.59 -12.83 21.02
CA ARG A 25 12.57 -12.77 22.09
C ARG A 25 12.95 -13.57 23.35
N GLY A 26 13.89 -14.50 23.27
CA GLY A 26 14.29 -15.30 24.40
C GLY A 26 15.35 -14.66 25.30
N CYS A 27 16.30 -13.92 24.71
CA CYS A 27 17.43 -13.33 25.45
C CYS A 27 17.62 -11.84 25.25
N GLY A 28 16.81 -11.18 24.42
CA GLY A 28 16.92 -9.76 24.13
C GLY A 28 18.13 -9.37 23.26
N LEU A 29 18.86 -10.34 22.71
CA LEU A 29 19.99 -10.03 21.83
C LEU A 29 19.49 -9.35 20.55
N THR A 30 20.02 -8.16 20.28
CA THR A 30 19.78 -7.44 19.04
C THR A 30 20.91 -7.69 18.04
N VAL A 31 20.54 -8.00 16.81
CA VAL A 31 21.49 -8.23 15.70
C VAL A 31 21.11 -7.32 14.54
N GLY A 32 22.12 -6.68 13.96
CA GLY A 32 21.99 -5.89 12.74
C GLY A 32 22.76 -6.57 11.60
N VAL A 33 22.15 -6.67 10.43
CA VAL A 33 22.75 -7.26 9.24
C VAL A 33 22.53 -6.35 8.03
N ASP A 34 23.62 -6.05 7.31
CA ASP A 34 23.53 -5.38 6.02
C ASP A 34 23.34 -6.43 4.91
N VAL A 35 22.34 -6.22 4.06
CA VAL A 35 22.03 -7.10 2.94
C VAL A 35 21.79 -6.27 1.67
N PRO A 36 22.15 -6.80 0.49
CA PRO A 36 21.79 -6.15 -0.78
C PRO A 36 20.27 -6.02 -0.92
N GLU A 37 19.84 -4.98 -1.63
CA GLU A 37 18.44 -4.79 -1.97
C GLU A 37 17.87 -6.06 -2.63
N GLY A 38 16.65 -6.43 -2.27
CA GLY A 38 15.95 -7.60 -2.79
C GLY A 38 16.28 -8.93 -2.12
N GLN A 39 17.27 -9.00 -1.23
CA GLN A 39 17.61 -10.22 -0.48
C GLN A 39 16.99 -10.28 0.93
N ALA A 40 16.37 -9.20 1.36
CA ALA A 40 15.80 -9.11 2.71
C ALA A 40 14.56 -9.97 2.92
N ASP A 41 13.77 -10.24 1.88
CA ASP A 41 12.50 -10.99 2.01
C ASP A 41 12.68 -12.37 2.67
N GLY A 42 13.80 -13.05 2.42
CA GLY A 42 14.11 -14.33 3.02
C GLY A 42 14.60 -14.25 4.48
N LEU A 43 14.98 -13.07 4.94
CA LEU A 43 15.56 -12.85 6.27
C LEU A 43 14.57 -12.26 7.28
N VAL A 44 13.44 -11.75 6.81
CA VAL A 44 12.40 -11.19 7.67
C VAL A 44 11.34 -12.22 8.00
N ASP A 45 10.89 -12.24 9.25
CA ASP A 45 9.89 -13.18 9.75
C ASP A 45 8.45 -12.78 9.50
N ARG A 46 8.24 -11.54 9.08
CA ARG A 46 6.91 -10.95 8.83
C ARG A 46 6.97 -9.89 7.74
N LEU A 47 5.82 -9.35 7.36
CA LEU A 47 5.77 -8.14 6.53
C LEU A 47 6.29 -6.96 7.36
N VAL A 48 7.30 -6.28 6.86
CA VAL A 48 7.98 -5.16 7.51
C VAL A 48 8.05 -3.96 6.58
N TRP A 49 7.83 -2.79 7.14
CA TRP A 49 8.03 -1.52 6.46
C TRP A 49 9.43 -0.99 6.76
N THR A 50 10.10 -0.42 5.75
CA THR A 50 11.35 0.30 5.99
C THR A 50 11.08 1.58 6.80
N ASP A 51 12.08 2.05 7.53
CA ASP A 51 11.95 3.24 8.38
C ASP A 51 11.54 4.48 7.54
N ASP A 52 12.09 4.62 6.33
CA ASP A 52 11.75 5.71 5.41
C ASP A 52 10.31 5.61 4.90
N ALA A 53 9.84 4.42 4.59
CA ALA A 53 8.45 4.18 4.18
C ALA A 53 7.47 4.49 5.32
N LEU A 54 7.77 4.06 6.56
CA LEU A 54 6.98 4.40 7.74
C LEU A 54 6.94 5.90 7.99
N HIS A 55 8.10 6.56 7.94
CA HIS A 55 8.19 8.01 8.12
C HIS A 55 7.34 8.77 7.08
N ARG A 56 7.33 8.29 5.84
CA ARG A 56 6.48 8.87 4.79
C ARG A 56 5.00 8.64 5.05
N LEU A 57 4.63 7.44 5.50
CA LEU A 57 3.25 7.09 5.84
C LEU A 57 2.71 7.94 7.00
N ASP A 58 3.54 8.14 8.04
CA ASP A 58 3.18 8.94 9.22
C ASP A 58 2.92 10.43 8.93
N ARG A 59 3.44 10.92 7.81
CA ARG A 59 3.21 12.29 7.33
C ARG A 59 1.91 12.43 6.53
N MET A 60 1.22 11.35 6.26
CA MET A 60 -0.08 11.39 5.59
C MET A 60 -1.21 11.63 6.60
N PRO A 61 -2.32 12.23 6.17
CA PRO A 61 -3.52 12.28 7.02
C PRO A 61 -3.92 10.87 7.49
N PRO A 62 -4.34 10.67 8.76
CA PRO A 62 -4.58 9.35 9.33
C PRO A 62 -5.49 8.44 8.49
N TYR A 63 -6.56 8.98 7.93
CA TYR A 63 -7.50 8.22 7.09
C TYR A 63 -6.88 7.78 5.74
N VAL A 64 -5.97 8.60 5.18
CA VAL A 64 -5.23 8.25 3.95
C VAL A 64 -4.18 7.18 4.27
N ALA A 65 -3.47 7.34 5.38
CA ALA A 65 -2.44 6.41 5.79
C ALA A 65 -2.96 4.98 5.98
N VAL A 66 -4.16 4.82 6.56
CA VAL A 66 -4.79 3.50 6.71
C VAL A 66 -5.06 2.85 5.36
N LEU A 67 -5.66 3.59 4.43
CA LEU A 67 -5.99 3.07 3.09
C LEU A 67 -4.73 2.72 2.28
N VAL A 68 -3.75 3.62 2.30
CA VAL A 68 -2.47 3.40 1.61
C VAL A 68 -1.74 2.18 2.19
N ARG A 69 -1.75 2.02 3.52
CA ARG A 69 -1.14 0.86 4.18
C ARG A 69 -1.79 -0.44 3.71
N GLU A 70 -3.12 -0.52 3.74
CA GLU A 70 -3.86 -1.71 3.33
C GLU A 70 -3.58 -2.07 1.86
N ASP A 71 -3.59 -1.09 0.99
CA ASP A 71 -3.36 -1.26 -0.45
C ASP A 71 -1.95 -1.76 -0.75
N VAL A 72 -0.94 -1.09 -0.18
CA VAL A 72 0.47 -1.47 -0.36
C VAL A 72 0.75 -2.85 0.22
N GLU A 73 0.25 -3.14 1.42
CA GLU A 73 0.44 -4.46 2.03
C GLU A 73 -0.26 -5.58 1.25
N HIS A 74 -1.42 -5.30 0.67
CA HIS A 74 -2.12 -6.24 -0.20
C HIS A 74 -1.29 -6.54 -1.46
N ASP A 75 -0.79 -5.50 -2.11
CA ASP A 75 0.03 -5.64 -3.33
C ASP A 75 1.33 -6.41 -3.06
N ILE A 76 2.03 -6.05 -2.01
CA ILE A 76 3.28 -6.73 -1.58
C ILE A 76 3.04 -8.22 -1.32
N ARG A 77 1.96 -8.58 -0.62
CA ARG A 77 1.61 -9.99 -0.37
C ARG A 77 1.29 -10.75 -1.66
N ARG A 78 0.61 -10.12 -2.60
CA ARG A 78 0.31 -10.74 -3.92
C ARG A 78 1.57 -11.08 -4.70
N HIS A 79 2.63 -10.29 -4.57
CA HIS A 79 3.92 -10.53 -5.21
C HIS A 79 4.86 -11.44 -4.39
N GLY A 80 4.39 -11.97 -3.26
CA GLY A 80 5.19 -12.82 -2.39
C GLY A 80 6.34 -12.09 -1.67
N GLN A 81 6.30 -10.76 -1.66
CA GLN A 81 7.27 -9.93 -0.97
C GLN A 81 6.87 -9.70 0.49
N ARG A 82 7.84 -9.33 1.33
CA ARG A 82 7.64 -9.06 2.76
C ARG A 82 8.14 -7.71 3.21
N VAL A 83 8.85 -6.98 2.34
CA VAL A 83 9.41 -5.67 2.68
C VAL A 83 8.74 -4.58 1.87
N VAL A 84 8.17 -3.59 2.56
CA VAL A 84 7.62 -2.37 1.96
C VAL A 84 8.67 -1.29 2.01
N THR A 85 9.16 -0.87 0.85
CA THR A 85 10.15 0.19 0.72
C THR A 85 9.50 1.54 0.43
N LEU A 86 10.26 2.62 0.58
CA LEU A 86 9.82 3.94 0.16
C LEU A 86 9.49 3.98 -1.34
N ASP A 87 10.28 3.30 -2.18
CA ASP A 87 10.03 3.19 -3.62
C ASP A 87 8.70 2.49 -3.91
N THR A 88 8.39 1.39 -3.19
CA THR A 88 7.11 0.70 -3.30
C THR A 88 5.93 1.60 -2.91
N LEU A 89 6.10 2.38 -1.84
CA LEU A 89 5.08 3.31 -1.37
C LEU A 89 4.84 4.47 -2.35
N LEU A 90 5.92 4.98 -2.96
CA LEU A 90 5.85 6.13 -3.89
C LEU A 90 5.51 5.70 -5.31
N ARG A 91 5.72 4.43 -5.66
CA ARG A 91 5.17 3.94 -6.91
C ARG A 91 3.70 4.27 -6.88
N PRO A 92 3.19 5.00 -7.90
CA PRO A 92 1.76 4.96 -8.10
C PRO A 92 1.40 3.48 -8.10
N GLN A 93 0.40 3.10 -7.33
CA GLN A 93 -0.12 1.72 -7.30
C GLN A 93 -0.57 1.37 -8.72
N ILE A 94 0.42 1.10 -9.56
CA ILE A 94 0.22 0.68 -10.93
C ILE A 94 0.19 -0.85 -10.91
N GLY A 95 -0.88 -1.37 -10.43
CA GLY A 95 -1.58 -2.31 -11.24
C GLY A 95 -1.95 -1.50 -12.49
N GLU A 96 -1.79 -2.07 -13.68
CA GLU A 96 -2.10 -1.48 -14.96
C GLU A 96 -2.91 -0.19 -14.80
N ARG A 97 -2.39 0.91 -15.28
CA ARG A 97 -2.96 2.26 -15.11
C ARG A 97 -4.45 2.16 -15.33
N ILE A 98 -5.23 2.08 -14.25
CA ILE A 98 -6.68 2.00 -14.37
C ILE A 98 -7.14 3.32 -14.92
N GLU A 99 -7.55 3.29 -16.16
CA GLU A 99 -8.07 4.47 -16.84
C GLU A 99 -9.45 4.82 -16.28
N TRP A 100 -9.81 6.07 -16.37
CA TRP A 100 -11.13 6.56 -15.98
C TRP A 100 -11.88 7.01 -17.23
N ASP A 101 -13.11 6.58 -17.36
CA ASP A 101 -14.02 7.17 -18.34
C ASP A 101 -14.26 8.65 -18.00
N ALA A 102 -14.29 9.50 -19.01
CA ALA A 102 -14.45 10.95 -18.82
C ALA A 102 -15.72 11.29 -18.01
N GLU A 103 -16.79 10.56 -18.20
CA GLU A 103 -18.03 10.72 -17.46
C GLU A 103 -17.88 10.25 -16.00
N ALA A 104 -17.20 9.12 -15.76
CA ALA A 104 -16.92 8.62 -14.43
C ALA A 104 -16.03 9.59 -13.64
N GLU A 105 -15.01 10.15 -14.27
CA GLU A 105 -14.14 11.18 -13.67
C GLU A 105 -14.90 12.46 -13.37
N GLY A 106 -15.77 12.90 -14.28
CA GLY A 106 -16.65 14.05 -14.08
C GLY A 106 -17.60 13.87 -12.89
N ARG A 107 -18.13 12.67 -12.69
CA ARG A 107 -18.97 12.36 -11.52
C ARG A 107 -18.16 12.36 -10.23
N LEU A 108 -16.95 11.81 -10.25
CA LEU A 108 -16.07 11.81 -9.09
C LEU A 108 -15.70 13.24 -8.64
N LYS A 109 -15.49 14.15 -9.58
CA LYS A 109 -15.19 15.57 -9.28
C LYS A 109 -16.32 16.30 -8.53
N ARG A 110 -17.56 15.81 -8.61
CA ARG A 110 -18.71 16.36 -7.87
C ARG A 110 -18.77 15.88 -6.41
N VAL A 111 -17.99 14.86 -6.07
CA VAL A 111 -17.91 14.36 -4.70
C VAL A 111 -17.05 15.29 -3.86
N PRO A 112 -17.43 15.59 -2.58
CA PRO A 112 -16.61 16.41 -1.69
C PRO A 112 -15.18 15.87 -1.58
N ALA A 113 -14.19 16.76 -1.52
CA ALA A 113 -12.76 16.41 -1.57
C ALA A 113 -12.33 15.30 -0.56
N PRO A 114 -12.77 15.31 0.72
CA PRO A 114 -12.41 14.25 1.65
C PRO A 114 -12.90 12.86 1.24
N VAL A 115 -14.12 12.78 0.68
CA VAL A 115 -14.72 11.52 0.24
C VAL A 115 -14.21 11.10 -1.13
N ARG A 116 -13.84 12.05 -1.97
CA ARG A 116 -13.33 11.81 -3.34
C ARG A 116 -12.08 10.92 -3.36
N ALA A 117 -11.12 11.19 -2.49
CA ALA A 117 -9.89 10.40 -2.41
C ALA A 117 -10.18 8.94 -2.04
N MET A 118 -11.05 8.72 -1.07
CA MET A 118 -11.48 7.38 -0.66
C MET A 118 -12.26 6.66 -1.77
N ALA A 119 -13.19 7.36 -2.41
CA ALA A 119 -13.98 6.81 -3.50
C ALA A 119 -13.10 6.40 -4.70
N ARG A 120 -12.10 7.21 -5.04
CA ARG A 120 -11.16 6.89 -6.11
C ARG A 120 -10.40 5.59 -5.83
N ILE A 121 -9.81 5.48 -4.66
CA ILE A 121 -9.03 4.30 -4.23
C ILE A 121 -9.92 3.05 -4.27
N GLU A 122 -11.12 3.13 -3.73
CA GLU A 122 -12.04 1.99 -3.67
C GLU A 122 -12.51 1.55 -5.07
N LEU A 123 -12.79 2.49 -5.96
CA LEU A 123 -13.19 2.20 -7.34
C LEU A 123 -12.04 1.58 -8.15
N GLU A 124 -10.84 2.13 -8.04
CA GLU A 124 -9.65 1.58 -8.70
C GLU A 124 -9.30 0.18 -8.16
N ARG A 125 -9.41 -0.01 -6.84
CA ARG A 125 -9.23 -1.32 -6.20
C ARG A 125 -10.25 -2.34 -6.70
N THR A 126 -11.54 -1.98 -6.72
CA THR A 126 -12.60 -2.85 -7.21
C THR A 126 -12.41 -3.20 -8.68
N ALA A 127 -12.00 -2.24 -9.51
CA ALA A 127 -11.68 -2.48 -10.91
C ALA A 127 -10.50 -3.46 -11.05
N ALA A 128 -9.43 -3.26 -10.29
CA ALA A 128 -8.27 -4.14 -10.29
C ALA A 128 -8.63 -5.57 -9.83
N ASP A 129 -9.41 -5.71 -8.76
CA ASP A 129 -9.86 -7.01 -8.24
C ASP A 129 -10.74 -7.77 -9.24
N ARG A 130 -11.48 -7.06 -10.08
CA ARG A 130 -12.30 -7.63 -11.15
C ARG A 130 -11.53 -7.82 -12.48
N GLY A 131 -10.25 -7.46 -12.53
CA GLY A 131 -9.44 -7.52 -13.75
C GLY A 131 -9.85 -6.50 -14.82
N LEU A 132 -10.51 -5.41 -14.43
CA LEU A 132 -10.91 -4.32 -15.32
C LEU A 132 -9.76 -3.31 -15.47
N SER A 133 -9.50 -2.85 -16.69
CA SER A 133 -8.50 -1.84 -16.99
C SER A 133 -9.04 -0.40 -16.89
N ARG A 134 -10.34 -0.24 -16.63
CA ARG A 134 -11.03 1.05 -16.67
C ARG A 134 -12.14 1.14 -15.62
N VAL A 135 -12.26 2.31 -14.99
CA VAL A 135 -13.40 2.65 -14.14
C VAL A 135 -14.47 3.31 -15.00
N SER A 136 -15.61 2.64 -15.12
CA SER A 136 -16.80 3.11 -15.84
C SER A 136 -17.85 3.66 -14.88
N VAL A 137 -18.80 4.42 -15.42
CA VAL A 137 -19.99 4.86 -14.68
C VAL A 137 -20.78 3.66 -14.13
N SER A 138 -20.86 2.58 -14.91
CA SER A 138 -21.52 1.34 -14.50
C SER A 138 -20.89 0.75 -13.23
N LEU A 139 -19.56 0.68 -13.17
CA LEU A 139 -18.83 0.25 -11.98
C LEU A 139 -19.09 1.18 -10.79
N MET A 140 -19.11 2.49 -11.01
CA MET A 140 -19.44 3.46 -9.96
C MET A 140 -20.82 3.24 -9.37
N GLU A 141 -21.83 2.99 -10.20
CA GLU A 141 -23.20 2.73 -9.74
C GLU A 141 -23.32 1.40 -8.98
N GLU A 142 -22.62 0.34 -9.42
CA GLU A 142 -22.58 -0.92 -8.72
C GLU A 142 -21.93 -0.79 -7.34
N VAL A 143 -20.79 -0.15 -7.24
CA VAL A 143 -20.08 0.09 -5.97
C VAL A 143 -20.94 0.96 -5.05
N LYS A 144 -21.54 2.02 -5.59
CA LYS A 144 -22.47 2.87 -4.85
C LYS A 144 -23.67 2.07 -4.32
N ALA A 145 -24.28 1.23 -5.13
CA ALA A 145 -25.40 0.39 -4.71
C ALA A 145 -24.99 -0.59 -3.60
N THR A 146 -23.79 -1.15 -3.65
CA THR A 146 -23.26 -2.04 -2.62
C THR A 146 -23.08 -1.32 -1.28
N TYR A 147 -22.53 -0.11 -1.28
CA TYR A 147 -22.29 0.66 -0.05
C TYR A 147 -23.55 1.34 0.50
N PHE A 148 -24.41 1.87 -0.37
CA PHE A 148 -25.62 2.57 0.03
C PHE A 148 -26.86 1.68 0.07
N GLY A 149 -26.89 0.58 -0.69
CA GLY A 149 -27.96 -0.40 -0.65
C GLY A 149 -28.03 -1.15 0.66
N MET A 150 -26.91 -1.32 1.36
CA MET A 150 -26.87 -1.86 2.71
C MET A 150 -27.48 -0.91 3.77
N GLY A 151 -27.52 0.39 3.50
CA GLY A 151 -28.15 1.40 4.35
C GLY A 151 -29.65 1.54 4.14
N ALA A 152 -30.18 1.18 2.98
CA ALA A 152 -31.60 1.30 2.65
C ALA A 152 -32.46 0.12 3.16
N GLN A 153 -31.86 -0.99 3.57
CA GLN A 153 -32.58 -2.15 4.14
C GLN A 153 -32.82 -2.07 5.64
N LYS A 154 -32.49 -0.95 6.27
CA LYS A 154 -32.78 -0.67 7.69
C LYS A 154 -33.89 0.35 7.92
N ALA A 155 -34.68 0.61 6.92
CA ALA A 155 -35.90 1.41 7.08
C ALA A 155 -37.13 0.51 7.14
#